data_e6ea997e51ed5c650d01fa202ad1c563
#
_entry.id   e6ea997e51ed5c650d01fa202ad1c563
#
_cell.length_a   1.000
_cell.length_b   1.000
_cell.length_c   1.000
_cell.angle_alpha   90.00
_cell.angle_beta   90.00
_cell.angle_gamma   90.00
#
_symmetry.space_group_name_H-M   'P 1'
#
loop_
_entity.id
_entity.type
_entity.pdbx_description
1 polymer ?
#
loop_
_entity_poly.entity_id
_entity_poly.type
_entity_poly.pdbx_seq_one_letter_code
_entity_poly.pdbx_strand_id
1 'polypeptide(L)'
;ELTKSDERYQEALEKRGITDLDLVQIDPWPAGGIVHETIEPGHRALKAISFLRENETDNAYAKPITGVISHVDLTLQKVTHIEDHGVVEMPKAHARYDADSQPKLREQPKKIDITQPDGPGFEVEGNLISWEGWQVRASVNPDEGPVLHQLSLDGRPILHRVALSDMVVPYGTADPMHSWKAVHDGTEYGFGTLVNSLTLGCDCLGEIHYMDANM
;
A
#
# COMPACT_ATOMS: atom_id res chain seq x y z
N GLU A 1 -11.69 -15.85 4.53
CA GLU A 1 -12.57 -17.00 4.83
C GLU A 1 -13.18 -16.91 6.24
N LEU A 2 -12.38 -16.84 7.35
CA LEU A 2 -12.90 -16.79 8.72
C LEU A 2 -13.98 -15.72 8.91
N THR A 3 -13.74 -14.50 8.47
CA THR A 3 -14.68 -13.38 8.58
C THR A 3 -15.97 -13.63 7.81
N LYS A 4 -15.87 -14.10 6.57
CA LYS A 4 -17.06 -14.38 5.74
C LYS A 4 -17.94 -15.52 6.28
N SER A 5 -17.36 -16.47 7.03
CA SER A 5 -18.07 -17.59 7.61
C SER A 5 -18.70 -17.28 9.00
N ASP A 6 -18.42 -16.11 9.58
CA ASP A 6 -18.99 -15.72 10.87
C ASP A 6 -20.42 -15.19 10.70
N GLU A 7 -21.39 -15.81 11.37
CA GLU A 7 -22.81 -15.46 11.28
C GLU A 7 -23.09 -14.00 11.70
N ARG A 8 -22.38 -13.50 12.73
CA ARG A 8 -22.54 -12.10 13.19
C ARG A 8 -22.07 -11.09 12.14
N TYR A 9 -21.04 -11.46 11.39
CA TYR A 9 -20.55 -10.65 10.26
C TYR A 9 -21.57 -10.65 9.11
N GLN A 10 -22.12 -11.82 8.77
CA GLN A 10 -23.16 -11.95 7.76
C GLN A 10 -24.39 -11.12 8.10
N GLU A 11 -24.88 -11.21 9.36
CA GLU A 11 -25.99 -10.39 9.85
C GLU A 11 -25.70 -8.88 9.74
N ALA A 12 -24.47 -8.46 10.03
CA ALA A 12 -24.07 -7.05 9.88
C ALA A 12 -24.07 -6.58 8.41
N LEU A 13 -23.72 -7.47 7.47
CA LEU A 13 -23.80 -7.20 6.04
C LEU A 13 -25.25 -7.19 5.53
N GLU A 14 -26.08 -8.13 5.96
CA GLU A 14 -27.51 -8.18 5.60
C GLU A 14 -28.26 -6.90 5.98
N LYS A 15 -27.98 -6.32 7.17
CA LYS A 15 -28.51 -5.01 7.57
C LYS A 15 -28.16 -3.88 6.58
N ARG A 16 -27.10 -4.04 5.79
CA ARG A 16 -26.61 -3.13 4.75
C ARG A 16 -27.10 -3.52 3.35
N GLY A 17 -27.95 -4.55 3.26
CA GLY A 17 -28.46 -5.05 1.98
C GLY A 17 -27.45 -5.88 1.18
N ILE A 18 -26.37 -6.36 1.82
CA ILE A 18 -25.32 -7.14 1.17
C ILE A 18 -25.55 -8.61 1.51
N THR A 19 -25.86 -9.40 0.50
CA THR A 19 -26.15 -10.85 0.64
C THR A 19 -25.19 -11.72 -0.16
N ASP A 20 -24.51 -11.15 -1.17
CA ASP A 20 -23.52 -11.84 -1.98
C ASP A 20 -22.12 -11.60 -1.42
N LEU A 21 -21.61 -12.59 -0.67
CA LEU A 21 -20.29 -12.51 -0.04
C LEU A 21 -19.14 -12.67 -1.03
N ASP A 22 -19.37 -13.16 -2.23
CA ASP A 22 -18.31 -13.31 -3.24
C ASP A 22 -17.86 -11.95 -3.77
N LEU A 23 -18.79 -10.98 -3.78
CA LEU A 23 -18.48 -9.59 -4.11
C LEU A 23 -17.85 -8.79 -2.98
N VAL A 24 -17.75 -9.34 -1.77
CA VAL A 24 -17.12 -8.67 -0.64
C VAL A 24 -15.62 -8.93 -0.65
N GLN A 25 -14.84 -7.87 -0.77
CA GLN A 25 -13.39 -7.89 -0.53
C GLN A 25 -13.13 -7.60 0.95
N ILE A 26 -12.28 -8.40 1.57
CA ILE A 26 -11.85 -8.20 2.96
C ILE A 26 -10.37 -7.87 2.96
N ASP A 27 -10.02 -6.75 3.60
CA ASP A 27 -8.65 -6.33 3.82
C ASP A 27 -8.26 -6.59 5.28
N PRO A 28 -7.28 -7.46 5.49
CA PRO A 28 -6.71 -7.69 6.82
C PRO A 28 -5.74 -6.56 7.18
N TRP A 29 -5.99 -5.90 8.29
CA TRP A 29 -5.11 -4.89 8.85
C TRP A 29 -4.48 -5.37 10.15
N PRO A 30 -3.22 -5.08 10.42
CA PRO A 30 -2.63 -5.37 11.72
C PRO A 30 -3.39 -4.61 12.82
N ALA A 31 -3.61 -5.27 13.93
CA ALA A 31 -4.28 -4.65 15.08
C ALA A 31 -3.38 -3.63 15.80
N GLY A 32 -2.10 -3.63 15.51
CA GLY A 32 -1.10 -2.79 16.18
C GLY A 32 -1.10 -3.05 17.69
N GLY A 33 -0.98 -1.98 18.47
CA GLY A 33 -1.12 -2.05 19.92
C GLY A 33 -2.57 -1.99 20.44
N ILE A 34 -3.58 -1.93 19.54
CA ILE A 34 -4.99 -1.77 19.89
C ILE A 34 -5.73 -3.06 19.57
N VAL A 35 -5.49 -4.08 20.42
CA VAL A 35 -6.11 -5.40 20.32
C VAL A 35 -7.39 -5.42 21.16
N HIS A 36 -8.45 -6.02 20.65
CA HIS A 36 -9.70 -6.17 21.38
C HIS A 36 -9.55 -7.12 22.56
N GLU A 37 -10.24 -6.85 23.68
CA GLU A 37 -10.15 -7.62 24.93
C GLU A 37 -10.54 -9.12 24.81
N THR A 38 -11.23 -9.48 23.75
CA THR A 38 -11.59 -10.89 23.45
C THR A 38 -10.43 -11.71 22.88
N ILE A 39 -9.29 -11.09 22.59
CA ILE A 39 -8.08 -11.75 22.10
C ILE A 39 -7.05 -11.78 23.22
N GLU A 40 -6.55 -12.96 23.54
CA GLU A 40 -5.61 -13.15 24.65
C GLU A 40 -4.25 -12.47 24.36
N PRO A 41 -3.59 -11.92 25.39
CA PRO A 41 -2.25 -11.35 25.24
C PRO A 41 -1.25 -12.36 24.66
N GLY A 42 -0.49 -11.93 23.65
CA GLY A 42 0.48 -12.76 22.95
C GLY A 42 -0.08 -13.51 21.74
N HIS A 43 -1.39 -13.50 21.52
CA HIS A 43 -1.96 -14.01 20.29
C HIS A 43 -1.75 -13.03 19.12
N ARG A 44 -1.65 -13.57 17.92
CA ARG A 44 -1.60 -12.78 16.68
C ARG A 44 -3.01 -12.30 16.33
N ALA A 45 -3.18 -11.00 16.28
CA ALA A 45 -4.46 -10.36 16.03
C ALA A 45 -4.45 -9.55 14.74
N LEU A 46 -5.59 -9.51 14.06
CA LEU A 46 -5.85 -8.56 12.99
C LEU A 46 -7.26 -7.98 13.11
N LYS A 47 -7.45 -6.83 12.49
CA LYS A 47 -8.75 -6.23 12.23
C LYS A 47 -9.04 -6.32 10.74
N ALA A 48 -10.18 -6.89 10.38
CA ALA A 48 -10.60 -6.99 8.99
C ALA A 48 -11.67 -5.93 8.71
N ILE A 49 -11.42 -5.13 7.68
CA ILE A 49 -12.38 -4.19 7.11
C ILE A 49 -12.79 -4.66 5.72
N SER A 50 -13.91 -4.17 5.23
CA SER A 50 -14.53 -4.75 4.04
C SER A 50 -14.95 -3.68 3.04
N PHE A 51 -14.98 -4.09 1.77
CA PHE A 51 -15.36 -3.28 0.62
C PHE A 51 -16.27 -4.09 -0.29
N LEU A 52 -17.19 -3.43 -0.96
CA LEU A 52 -18.12 -4.08 -1.89
C LEU A 52 -17.71 -3.84 -3.34
N ARG A 53 -17.68 -4.92 -4.13
CA ARG A 53 -17.58 -4.86 -5.59
C ARG A 53 -18.98 -4.91 -6.21
N GLU A 54 -19.18 -4.35 -7.38
CA GLU A 54 -20.37 -4.57 -8.19
C GLU A 54 -20.25 -5.81 -9.09
N ASN A 55 -19.01 -6.18 -9.40
CA ASN A 55 -18.66 -7.39 -10.14
C ASN A 55 -17.21 -7.79 -9.81
N GLU A 56 -16.75 -8.91 -10.34
CA GLU A 56 -15.42 -9.47 -10.02
C GLU A 56 -14.22 -8.57 -10.39
N THR A 57 -14.40 -7.70 -11.40
CA THR A 57 -13.33 -6.82 -11.90
C THR A 57 -13.39 -5.40 -11.36
N ASP A 58 -14.36 -5.10 -10.49
CA ASP A 58 -14.58 -3.76 -9.97
C ASP A 58 -13.56 -3.36 -8.92
N ASN A 59 -13.34 -2.04 -8.79
CA ASN A 59 -12.51 -1.48 -7.73
C ASN A 59 -13.30 -1.41 -6.42
N ALA A 60 -13.08 -2.35 -5.54
CA ALA A 60 -13.77 -2.44 -4.25
C ALA A 60 -13.53 -1.23 -3.34
N TYR A 61 -12.36 -0.60 -3.41
CA TYR A 61 -11.97 0.52 -2.54
C TYR A 61 -12.86 1.77 -2.69
N ALA A 62 -13.60 1.87 -3.77
CA ALA A 62 -14.58 2.93 -3.96
C ALA A 62 -15.85 2.76 -3.14
N LYS A 63 -16.12 1.57 -2.63
CA LYS A 63 -17.32 1.22 -1.88
C LYS A 63 -16.99 0.56 -0.54
N PRO A 64 -16.45 1.33 0.43
CA PRO A 64 -16.18 0.81 1.75
C PRO A 64 -17.48 0.43 2.46
N ILE A 65 -17.50 -0.76 3.08
CA ILE A 65 -18.57 -1.20 3.97
C ILE A 65 -18.30 -0.60 5.34
N THR A 66 -18.71 0.65 5.52
CA THR A 66 -18.43 1.41 6.72
C THR A 66 -19.17 0.89 7.94
N GLY A 67 -18.52 0.95 9.09
CA GLY A 67 -19.12 0.63 10.39
C GLY A 67 -19.08 -0.86 10.76
N VAL A 68 -18.40 -1.72 10.00
CA VAL A 68 -18.20 -3.14 10.36
C VAL A 68 -16.71 -3.44 10.42
N ILE A 69 -16.25 -3.93 11.58
CA ILE A 69 -14.86 -4.35 11.80
C ILE A 69 -14.88 -5.73 12.44
N SER A 70 -14.14 -6.68 11.86
CA SER A 70 -13.99 -8.01 12.43
C SER A 70 -12.66 -8.13 13.17
N HIS A 71 -12.70 -8.55 14.42
CA HIS A 71 -11.52 -8.87 15.20
C HIS A 71 -11.21 -10.36 15.06
N VAL A 72 -10.06 -10.66 14.50
CA VAL A 72 -9.67 -12.04 14.18
C VAL A 72 -8.45 -12.43 14.99
N ASP A 73 -8.57 -13.50 15.75
CA ASP A 73 -7.49 -14.19 16.41
C ASP A 73 -6.88 -15.21 15.44
N LEU A 74 -5.71 -14.91 14.91
CA LEU A 74 -5.02 -15.78 13.97
C LEU A 74 -4.37 -16.99 14.64
N THR A 75 -4.08 -16.89 15.95
CA THR A 75 -3.54 -18.02 16.71
C THR A 75 -4.60 -19.12 16.88
N LEU A 76 -5.84 -18.72 17.18
CA LEU A 76 -6.98 -19.61 17.31
C LEU A 76 -7.76 -19.82 15.99
N GLN A 77 -7.43 -19.08 14.95
CA GLN A 77 -8.11 -19.10 13.64
C GLN A 77 -9.62 -18.87 13.75
N LYS A 78 -10.02 -17.85 14.49
CA LYS A 78 -11.44 -17.52 14.68
C LYS A 78 -11.69 -16.01 14.75
N VAL A 79 -12.91 -15.59 14.39
CA VAL A 79 -13.42 -14.26 14.67
C VAL A 79 -13.88 -14.22 16.13
N THR A 80 -13.29 -13.34 16.91
CA THR A 80 -13.60 -13.19 18.35
C THR A 80 -14.69 -12.16 18.60
N HIS A 81 -14.70 -11.10 17.79
CA HIS A 81 -15.66 -10.01 17.95
C HIS A 81 -15.98 -9.35 16.60
N ILE A 82 -17.21 -8.85 16.46
CA ILE A 82 -17.65 -8.01 15.38
C ILE A 82 -18.10 -6.68 15.97
N GLU A 83 -17.46 -5.59 15.55
CA GLU A 83 -17.99 -4.25 15.79
C GLU A 83 -19.00 -3.90 14.68
N ASP A 84 -20.19 -3.45 15.07
CA ASP A 84 -21.20 -2.92 14.16
C ASP A 84 -21.64 -1.54 14.66
N HIS A 85 -21.11 -0.50 14.03
CA HIS A 85 -21.36 0.92 14.36
C HIS A 85 -22.58 1.50 13.63
N GLY A 86 -23.44 0.65 13.08
CA GLY A 86 -24.61 1.04 12.33
C GLY A 86 -24.39 1.17 10.83
N VAL A 87 -25.50 1.39 10.12
CA VAL A 87 -25.51 1.41 8.65
C VAL A 87 -25.15 2.80 8.14
N VAL A 88 -24.13 2.87 7.31
CA VAL A 88 -23.76 4.08 6.55
C VAL A 88 -24.03 3.80 5.08
N GLU A 89 -24.69 4.73 4.39
CA GLU A 89 -24.99 4.59 2.96
C GLU A 89 -23.69 4.57 2.14
N MET A 90 -23.56 3.55 1.29
CA MET A 90 -22.40 3.44 0.40
C MET A 90 -22.51 4.42 -0.78
N PRO A 91 -21.36 4.86 -1.33
CA PRO A 91 -21.34 5.67 -2.54
C PRO A 91 -22.07 4.98 -3.71
N LYS A 92 -22.90 5.75 -4.42
CA LYS A 92 -23.66 5.23 -5.59
C LYS A 92 -22.85 5.30 -6.89
N ALA A 93 -21.78 6.11 -6.91
CA ALA A 93 -20.95 6.29 -8.08
C ALA A 93 -20.13 5.03 -8.38
N HIS A 94 -19.97 4.71 -9.66
CA HIS A 94 -19.02 3.71 -10.10
C HIS A 94 -17.58 4.21 -9.94
N ALA A 95 -16.67 3.31 -9.61
CA ALA A 95 -15.26 3.60 -9.54
C ALA A 95 -14.47 2.64 -10.42
N ARG A 96 -14.88 2.53 -11.63
CA ARG A 96 -14.15 1.83 -12.68
C ARG A 96 -13.23 2.82 -13.36
N TYR A 97 -11.93 2.60 -13.23
CA TYR A 97 -10.90 3.51 -13.76
C TYR A 97 -10.17 2.92 -14.98
N ASP A 98 -10.50 1.69 -15.36
CA ASP A 98 -9.99 1.06 -16.57
C ASP A 98 -10.53 1.73 -17.84
N ALA A 99 -9.77 1.62 -18.93
CA ALA A 99 -10.09 2.29 -20.19
C ALA A 99 -11.44 1.83 -20.79
N ASP A 100 -11.76 0.55 -20.64
CA ASP A 100 -12.96 -0.06 -21.22
C ASP A 100 -14.24 0.40 -20.52
N SER A 101 -14.15 0.78 -19.26
CA SER A 101 -15.26 1.30 -18.46
C SER A 101 -15.51 2.79 -18.66
N GLN A 102 -14.62 3.51 -19.36
CA GLN A 102 -14.77 4.94 -19.57
C GLN A 102 -15.60 5.25 -20.81
N PRO A 103 -16.62 6.14 -20.74
CA PRO A 103 -17.41 6.53 -21.89
C PRO A 103 -16.58 7.25 -22.98
N LYS A 104 -15.51 7.90 -22.57
CA LYS A 104 -14.55 8.57 -23.43
C LYS A 104 -13.24 8.75 -22.70
N LEU A 105 -12.14 8.32 -23.32
CA LEU A 105 -10.81 8.63 -22.82
C LEU A 105 -10.41 10.06 -23.20
N ARG A 106 -9.65 10.70 -22.33
CA ARG A 106 -9.05 12.01 -22.62
C ARG A 106 -8.06 11.87 -23.77
N GLU A 107 -7.99 12.88 -24.63
CA GLU A 107 -6.95 12.97 -25.63
C GLU A 107 -5.56 12.95 -24.95
N GLN A 108 -4.67 12.17 -25.50
CA GLN A 108 -3.31 12.11 -25.00
C GLN A 108 -2.63 13.49 -25.17
N PRO A 109 -1.89 13.96 -24.17
CA PRO A 109 -1.08 15.16 -24.34
C PRO A 109 -0.04 14.94 -25.44
N LYS A 110 0.43 16.03 -26.01
CA LYS A 110 1.56 15.97 -26.96
C LYS A 110 2.75 15.31 -26.29
N LYS A 111 3.48 14.51 -27.06
CA LYS A 111 4.70 13.83 -26.59
C LYS A 111 5.68 14.86 -26.02
N ILE A 112 6.28 14.52 -24.89
CA ILE A 112 7.38 15.24 -24.27
C ILE A 112 8.64 14.40 -24.52
N ASP A 113 9.67 15.02 -25.09
CA ASP A 113 10.99 14.43 -25.22
C ASP A 113 11.97 15.22 -24.34
N ILE A 114 12.70 14.51 -23.49
CA ILE A 114 13.78 15.05 -22.66
C ILE A 114 15.07 14.39 -23.14
N THR A 115 16.02 15.18 -23.63
CA THR A 115 17.25 14.66 -24.19
C THR A 115 18.47 15.40 -23.64
N GLN A 116 19.55 14.68 -23.47
CA GLN A 116 20.90 15.22 -23.22
C GLN A 116 21.80 14.79 -24.39
N PRO A 117 21.90 15.63 -25.46
CA PRO A 117 22.58 15.23 -26.71
C PRO A 117 24.04 14.82 -26.53
N ASP A 118 24.71 15.35 -25.53
CA ASP A 118 26.10 15.06 -25.21
C ASP A 118 26.27 13.91 -24.20
N GLY A 119 25.17 13.21 -23.87
CA GLY A 119 25.09 12.13 -22.87
C GLY A 119 24.64 12.60 -21.51
N PRO A 120 24.50 11.65 -20.54
CA PRO A 120 24.05 11.95 -19.19
C PRO A 120 25.03 12.85 -18.45
N GLY A 121 24.52 13.72 -17.58
CA GLY A 121 25.35 14.55 -16.71
C GLY A 121 25.91 13.82 -15.47
N PHE A 122 25.70 12.52 -15.39
CA PHE A 122 26.19 11.66 -14.30
C PHE A 122 27.03 10.49 -14.85
N GLU A 123 27.87 9.92 -14.01
CA GLU A 123 28.65 8.72 -14.30
C GLU A 123 28.26 7.59 -13.35
N VAL A 124 28.28 6.34 -13.83
CA VAL A 124 28.02 5.15 -13.02
C VAL A 124 29.12 4.12 -13.20
N GLU A 125 29.75 3.73 -12.11
CA GLU A 125 30.74 2.66 -12.05
C GLU A 125 30.27 1.58 -11.04
N GLY A 126 29.72 0.49 -11.56
CA GLY A 126 29.06 -0.50 -10.71
C GLY A 126 27.87 0.12 -9.98
N ASN A 127 27.95 0.22 -8.66
CA ASN A 127 26.93 0.87 -7.85
C ASN A 127 27.33 2.29 -7.36
N LEU A 128 28.46 2.81 -7.80
CA LEU A 128 28.90 4.17 -7.54
C LEU A 128 28.33 5.11 -8.58
N ILE A 129 27.63 6.13 -8.12
CA ILE A 129 27.07 7.21 -8.93
C ILE A 129 27.83 8.49 -8.60
N SER A 130 28.32 9.19 -9.63
CA SER A 130 29.00 10.48 -9.50
C SER A 130 28.24 11.54 -10.32
N TRP A 131 27.96 12.69 -9.69
CA TRP A 131 27.25 13.81 -10.31
C TRP A 131 27.57 15.13 -9.63
N GLU A 132 28.03 16.12 -10.38
CA GLU A 132 28.22 17.51 -9.88
C GLU A 132 28.97 17.60 -8.52
N GLY A 133 30.07 16.84 -8.35
CA GLY A 133 30.81 16.74 -7.08
C GLY A 133 30.22 15.77 -6.06
N TRP A 134 29.00 15.31 -6.24
CA TRP A 134 28.40 14.28 -5.41
C TRP A 134 28.90 12.88 -5.79
N GLN A 135 29.09 12.05 -4.80
CA GLN A 135 29.32 10.62 -4.96
C GLN A 135 28.43 9.85 -3.98
N VAL A 136 27.82 8.78 -4.46
CA VAL A 136 26.99 7.90 -3.63
C VAL A 136 27.01 6.48 -4.19
N ARG A 137 27.00 5.49 -3.32
CA ARG A 137 26.74 4.10 -3.71
C ARG A 137 25.28 3.78 -3.45
N ALA A 138 24.61 3.25 -4.47
CA ALA A 138 23.22 2.85 -4.39
C ALA A 138 23.10 1.32 -4.36
N SER A 139 22.15 0.82 -3.57
CA SER A 139 21.74 -0.58 -3.53
C SER A 139 20.25 -0.68 -3.29
N VAL A 140 19.67 -1.85 -3.50
CA VAL A 140 18.28 -2.14 -3.18
C VAL A 140 18.23 -3.49 -2.47
N ASN A 141 17.40 -3.60 -1.44
CA ASN A 141 17.19 -4.85 -0.70
C ASN A 141 15.70 -5.04 -0.37
N PRO A 142 15.26 -6.28 -0.05
CA PRO A 142 13.85 -6.58 0.19
C PRO A 142 13.21 -5.80 1.34
N ASP A 143 13.96 -5.53 2.40
CA ASP A 143 13.40 -4.93 3.62
C ASP A 143 13.24 -3.42 3.49
N GLU A 144 14.30 -2.73 3.08
CA GLU A 144 14.38 -1.26 3.10
C GLU A 144 14.11 -0.62 1.71
N GLY A 145 14.11 -1.43 0.64
CA GLY A 145 14.09 -0.89 -0.73
C GLY A 145 15.42 -0.22 -1.08
N PRO A 146 15.40 0.99 -1.67
CA PRO A 146 16.61 1.73 -2.02
C PRO A 146 17.41 2.16 -0.81
N VAL A 147 18.72 1.92 -0.84
CA VAL A 147 19.67 2.30 0.21
C VAL A 147 20.84 3.06 -0.42
N LEU A 148 21.17 4.21 0.16
CA LEU A 148 22.31 5.01 -0.23
C LEU A 148 23.44 4.85 0.80
N HIS A 149 24.66 4.70 0.31
CA HIS A 149 25.85 4.51 1.13
C HIS A 149 26.94 5.52 0.75
N GLN A 150 27.72 5.91 1.72
CA GLN A 150 28.94 6.71 1.54
C GLN A 150 28.70 7.99 0.72
N LEU A 151 27.62 8.70 1.00
CA LEU A 151 27.31 9.97 0.35
C LEU A 151 28.38 10.99 0.69
N SER A 152 29.01 11.58 -0.32
CA SER A 152 29.99 12.64 -0.18
C SER A 152 29.75 13.77 -1.21
N LEU A 153 30.25 14.96 -0.89
CA LEU A 153 30.28 16.13 -1.76
C LEU A 153 31.69 16.69 -1.79
N ASP A 154 32.29 16.81 -2.95
CA ASP A 154 33.68 17.26 -3.16
C ASP A 154 34.69 16.54 -2.24
N GLY A 155 34.53 15.21 -2.10
CA GLY A 155 35.34 14.36 -1.26
C GLY A 155 35.06 14.46 0.25
N ARG A 156 34.17 15.34 0.68
CA ARG A 156 33.75 15.47 2.08
C ARG A 156 32.63 14.49 2.39
N PRO A 157 32.79 13.55 3.33
CA PRO A 157 31.71 12.65 3.76
C PRO A 157 30.55 13.44 4.36
N ILE A 158 29.34 13.15 3.91
CA ILE A 158 28.09 13.73 4.39
C ILE A 158 27.32 12.72 5.24
N LEU A 159 27.05 11.53 4.67
CA LEU A 159 26.31 10.44 5.32
C LEU A 159 27.00 9.11 5.06
N HIS A 160 27.02 8.26 6.07
CA HIS A 160 27.55 6.90 5.93
C HIS A 160 26.55 5.98 5.25
N ARG A 161 25.27 6.04 5.68
CA ARG A 161 24.20 5.22 5.17
C ARG A 161 22.85 5.93 5.36
N VAL A 162 21.98 5.83 4.36
CA VAL A 162 20.61 6.34 4.38
C VAL A 162 19.68 5.29 3.79
N ALA A 163 18.64 4.95 4.51
CA ALA A 163 17.55 4.12 4.06
C ALA A 163 16.26 4.55 4.77
N LEU A 164 15.13 4.20 4.19
CA LEU A 164 13.86 4.30 4.88
C LEU A 164 13.67 3.03 5.71
N SER A 165 14.00 3.10 7.01
CA SER A 165 13.96 1.91 7.88
C SER A 165 12.55 1.51 8.27
N ASP A 166 11.65 2.48 8.43
CA ASP A 166 10.24 2.25 8.65
C ASP A 166 9.43 3.53 8.36
N MET A 167 8.13 3.36 8.14
CA MET A 167 7.20 4.46 7.98
C MET A 167 5.96 4.17 8.83
N VAL A 168 5.70 5.04 9.81
CA VAL A 168 4.51 4.94 10.67
C VAL A 168 3.44 5.87 10.14
N VAL A 169 2.26 5.34 9.85
CA VAL A 169 1.13 6.09 9.31
C VAL A 169 -0.07 6.02 10.25
N PRO A 170 -0.15 6.92 11.26
CA PRO A 170 -1.36 7.06 12.06
C PRO A 170 -2.43 7.80 11.25
N TYR A 171 -3.61 7.21 11.11
CA TYR A 171 -4.70 7.83 10.34
C TYR A 171 -5.34 9.02 11.09
N GLY A 172 -5.39 8.99 12.42
CA GLY A 172 -5.68 10.15 13.27
C GLY A 172 -7.11 10.67 13.27
N THR A 173 -8.04 10.07 12.54
CA THR A 173 -9.45 10.44 12.58
C THR A 173 -10.17 9.77 13.75
N ALA A 174 -11.20 10.43 14.29
CA ALA A 174 -12.04 9.86 15.35
C ALA A 174 -13.07 8.83 14.84
N ASP A 175 -13.09 8.57 13.55
CA ASP A 175 -13.97 7.59 12.93
C ASP A 175 -13.62 6.16 13.39
N PRO A 176 -14.61 5.33 13.78
CA PRO A 176 -14.36 3.95 14.20
C PRO A 176 -13.57 3.10 13.22
N MET A 177 -13.68 3.38 11.92
CA MET A 177 -12.94 2.65 10.86
C MET A 177 -11.47 3.04 10.79
N HIS A 178 -11.05 4.16 11.35
CA HIS A 178 -9.71 4.72 11.18
C HIS A 178 -8.96 5.03 12.47
N SER A 179 -9.65 5.27 13.58
CA SER A 179 -9.04 5.72 14.86
C SER A 179 -7.97 4.76 15.42
N TRP A 180 -8.02 3.51 15.05
CA TRP A 180 -7.09 2.46 15.49
C TRP A 180 -5.96 2.19 14.49
N LYS A 181 -6.04 2.75 13.27
CA LYS A 181 -5.05 2.49 12.22
C LYS A 181 -3.77 3.26 12.48
N ALA A 182 -2.72 2.54 12.75
CA ALA A 182 -1.34 3.04 12.83
C ALA A 182 -0.43 1.94 12.24
N VAL A 183 -0.16 2.03 10.94
CA VAL A 183 0.60 1.01 10.22
C VAL A 183 2.09 1.33 10.22
N HIS A 184 2.89 0.27 10.26
CA HIS A 184 4.33 0.28 10.10
C HIS A 184 4.66 -0.33 8.74
N ASP A 185 4.55 0.46 7.67
CA ASP A 185 4.60 -0.04 6.30
C ASP A 185 5.91 -0.76 5.96
N GLY A 186 7.04 -0.25 6.43
CA GLY A 186 8.33 -0.89 6.20
C GLY A 186 8.44 -2.26 6.86
N THR A 187 8.14 -2.32 8.15
CA THR A 187 8.27 -3.54 8.95
C THR A 187 7.25 -4.61 8.60
N GLU A 188 6.03 -4.22 8.19
CA GLU A 188 4.94 -5.15 7.90
C GLU A 188 5.02 -5.75 6.50
N TYR A 189 5.46 -4.96 5.51
CA TYR A 189 5.42 -5.35 4.10
C TYR A 189 6.79 -5.48 3.44
N GLY A 190 7.80 -4.77 3.93
CA GLY A 190 9.12 -4.64 3.30
C GLY A 190 9.08 -3.71 2.08
N PHE A 191 9.74 -2.58 2.15
CA PHE A 191 9.72 -1.58 1.06
C PHE A 191 10.27 -2.12 -0.26
N GLY A 192 11.28 -2.99 -0.21
CA GLY A 192 11.87 -3.57 -1.39
C GLY A 192 10.95 -4.55 -2.10
N THR A 193 10.26 -5.41 -1.35
CA THR A 193 9.33 -6.41 -1.93
C THR A 193 8.11 -5.79 -2.60
N LEU A 194 7.79 -4.54 -2.30
CA LEU A 194 6.65 -3.82 -2.88
C LEU A 194 7.02 -2.93 -4.07
N VAL A 195 8.30 -2.84 -4.45
CA VAL A 195 8.71 -2.04 -5.61
C VAL A 195 8.26 -2.69 -6.92
N ASN A 196 8.03 -1.84 -7.92
CA ASN A 196 7.68 -2.27 -9.28
C ASN A 196 8.77 -1.83 -10.25
N SER A 197 8.89 -2.54 -11.38
CA SER A 197 9.70 -2.10 -12.49
C SER A 197 9.16 -0.79 -13.08
N LEU A 198 10.05 0.12 -13.42
CA LEU A 198 9.70 1.36 -14.09
C LEU A 198 9.61 1.16 -15.60
N THR A 199 8.67 1.84 -16.25
CA THR A 199 8.47 1.81 -17.69
C THR A 199 8.94 3.13 -18.30
N LEU A 200 9.93 3.07 -19.18
CA LEU A 200 10.43 4.24 -19.90
C LEU A 200 9.30 4.93 -20.69
N GLY A 201 9.20 6.23 -20.55
CA GLY A 201 8.18 7.06 -21.21
C GLY A 201 6.86 7.17 -20.45
N CYS A 202 6.63 6.30 -19.46
CA CYS A 202 5.48 6.36 -18.56
C CYS A 202 5.89 6.84 -17.17
N ASP A 203 6.83 6.14 -16.53
CA ASP A 203 7.28 6.43 -15.17
C ASP A 203 8.51 7.35 -15.13
N CYS A 204 9.26 7.42 -16.22
CA CYS A 204 10.51 8.20 -16.32
C CYS A 204 10.80 8.65 -17.75
N LEU A 205 11.51 9.77 -17.89
CA LEU A 205 11.96 10.36 -19.16
C LEU A 205 13.39 10.87 -19.02
N GLY A 206 14.09 11.00 -20.14
CA GLY A 206 15.46 11.50 -20.24
C GLY A 206 16.50 10.40 -20.26
N GLU A 207 17.75 10.76 -19.99
CA GLU A 207 18.86 9.81 -19.87
C GLU A 207 18.76 9.08 -18.52
N ILE A 208 18.65 7.76 -18.57
CA ILE A 208 18.35 6.93 -17.40
C ILE A 208 19.35 5.79 -17.30
N HIS A 209 19.90 5.59 -16.13
CA HIS A 209 20.61 4.36 -15.80
C HIS A 209 19.70 3.47 -14.97
N TYR A 210 19.37 2.29 -15.46
CA TYR A 210 18.56 1.30 -14.76
C TYR A 210 19.44 0.45 -13.87
N MET A 211 18.98 0.25 -12.63
CA MET A 211 19.60 -0.65 -11.68
C MET A 211 18.64 -1.81 -11.44
N ASP A 212 19.05 -3.02 -11.78
CA ASP A 212 18.26 -4.22 -11.52
C ASP A 212 18.53 -4.77 -10.11
N ALA A 213 17.49 -5.23 -9.45
CA ALA A 213 17.57 -5.90 -8.17
C ALA A 213 16.69 -7.16 -8.16
N ASN A 214 17.20 -8.22 -7.55
CA ASN A 214 16.40 -9.41 -7.26
C ASN A 214 15.88 -9.32 -5.82
N MET A 215 14.56 -9.42 -5.65
CA MET A 215 13.85 -9.31 -4.38
C MET A 215 13.27 -10.66 -3.95
#